data_d01c15046454b09b16eb49d535fea950
#
_entry.id   d01c15046454b09b16eb49d535fea950
#
_cell.length_a   1.000
_cell.length_b   1.000
_cell.length_c   1.000
_cell.angle_alpha   90.00
_cell.angle_beta   90.00
_cell.angle_gamma   90.00
#
_symmetry.space_group_name_H-M   'P 1'
#
loop_
_entity.id
_entity.type
_entity.pdbx_description
1 polymer ?
#
loop_
_entity_poly.entity_id
_entity_poly.type
_entity_poly.pdbx_seq_one_letter_code
_entity_poly.pdbx_strand_id
1 'polypeptide(L)'
;MSTEPTGTYLTLDDGRPAVRFTRTYDHPVGRVWEFVTEPGELAHWFPSRVEIELREGGTIRFGSDPNMDDSTGRVLAVDAPRHLSFSWGGDELHFDLEELDEKRTRFTLTNVLEAENTAARNGAGWEVCLSALDAHAGGVSFGGPHAGAGAPWQEAYRAYVEAGVPSGAPIPGQDA
;
A
#
# COMPACT_ATOMS: atom_id res chain seq x y z
N MET A 1 -15.30 19.34 3.67
CA MET A 1 -15.60 17.90 3.72
C MET A 1 -14.43 17.17 4.38
N SER A 2 -14.71 16.50 5.49
CA SER A 2 -13.70 15.68 6.13
C SER A 2 -13.48 14.41 5.29
N THR A 3 -12.23 14.09 5.00
CA THR A 3 -11.88 12.84 4.35
C THR A 3 -11.98 11.72 5.37
N GLU A 4 -12.90 10.79 5.19
CA GLU A 4 -12.97 9.62 6.06
C GLU A 4 -11.89 8.61 5.68
N PRO A 5 -11.24 7.98 6.68
CA PRO A 5 -10.27 6.92 6.39
C PRO A 5 -10.96 5.75 5.68
N THR A 6 -10.35 5.26 4.59
CA THR A 6 -10.85 4.06 3.91
C THR A 6 -10.18 2.80 4.42
N GLY A 7 -9.07 2.94 5.17
CA GLY A 7 -8.39 1.83 5.80
C GLY A 7 -8.97 1.50 7.16
N THR A 8 -8.83 0.24 7.55
CA THR A 8 -9.27 -0.26 8.86
C THR A 8 -8.07 -0.73 9.65
N TYR A 9 -7.93 -0.23 10.88
CA TYR A 9 -6.97 -0.78 11.84
C TYR A 9 -7.54 -2.04 12.47
N LEU A 10 -6.72 -3.09 12.57
CA LEU A 10 -7.14 -4.36 13.15
C LEU A 10 -5.95 -5.07 13.80
N THR A 11 -6.28 -6.05 14.64
CA THR A 11 -5.29 -6.97 15.19
C THR A 11 -5.52 -8.33 14.54
N LEU A 12 -4.47 -8.92 13.99
CA LEU A 12 -4.54 -10.24 13.35
C LEU A 12 -4.68 -11.34 14.40
N ASP A 13 -5.04 -12.54 13.96
CA ASP A 13 -5.24 -13.70 14.86
C ASP A 13 -3.98 -14.04 15.67
N ASP A 14 -2.79 -13.74 15.13
CA ASP A 14 -1.52 -13.93 15.82
C ASP A 14 -1.13 -12.76 16.73
N GLY A 15 -1.99 -11.76 16.88
CA GLY A 15 -1.77 -10.60 17.74
C GLY A 15 -1.04 -9.43 17.12
N ARG A 16 -0.61 -9.52 15.86
CA ARG A 16 0.10 -8.42 15.19
C ARG A 16 -0.86 -7.32 14.76
N PRO A 17 -0.49 -6.03 14.91
CA PRO A 17 -1.32 -4.93 14.41
C PRO A 17 -1.23 -4.82 12.89
N ALA A 18 -2.30 -4.36 12.25
CA ALA A 18 -2.33 -4.18 10.80
C ALA A 18 -3.29 -3.07 10.40
N VAL A 19 -3.08 -2.52 9.21
CA VAL A 19 -4.07 -1.67 8.53
C VAL A 19 -4.45 -2.35 7.21
N ARG A 20 -5.73 -2.32 6.87
CA ARG A 20 -6.26 -3.02 5.70
C ARG A 20 -7.12 -2.10 4.86
N PHE A 21 -6.93 -2.20 3.54
CA PHE A 21 -7.66 -1.43 2.54
C PHE A 21 -8.27 -2.37 1.53
N THR A 22 -9.49 -2.06 1.07
CA THR A 22 -10.16 -2.83 0.03
C THR A 22 -10.61 -1.90 -1.08
N ARG A 23 -10.34 -2.29 -2.33
CA ARG A 23 -10.74 -1.56 -3.53
C ARG A 23 -11.34 -2.54 -4.53
N THR A 24 -12.31 -2.08 -5.31
CA THR A 24 -12.85 -2.86 -6.42
C THR A 24 -12.53 -2.13 -7.71
N TYR A 25 -11.95 -2.84 -8.68
CA TYR A 25 -11.57 -2.29 -9.98
C TYR A 25 -12.36 -2.96 -11.09
N ASP A 26 -12.76 -2.18 -12.09
CA ASP A 26 -13.48 -2.66 -13.28
C ASP A 26 -12.50 -3.22 -14.31
N HIS A 27 -11.69 -4.18 -13.87
CA HIS A 27 -10.68 -4.86 -14.67
C HIS A 27 -10.62 -6.34 -14.33
N PRO A 28 -10.26 -7.20 -15.30
CA PRO A 28 -10.05 -8.62 -15.03
C PRO A 28 -8.92 -8.83 -13.99
N VAL A 29 -8.96 -9.95 -13.30
CA VAL A 29 -7.98 -10.27 -12.25
C VAL A 29 -6.54 -10.24 -12.75
N GLY A 30 -6.29 -10.70 -13.98
CA GLY A 30 -4.96 -10.64 -14.58
C GLY A 30 -4.44 -9.23 -14.78
N ARG A 31 -5.32 -8.29 -15.12
CA ARG A 31 -4.92 -6.89 -15.28
C ARG A 31 -4.63 -6.22 -13.93
N VAL A 32 -5.45 -6.49 -12.93
CA VAL A 32 -5.20 -5.96 -11.57
C VAL A 32 -3.91 -6.56 -11.00
N TRP A 33 -3.66 -7.84 -11.28
CA TRP A 33 -2.39 -8.47 -10.90
C TRP A 33 -1.19 -7.73 -11.47
N GLU A 34 -1.26 -7.32 -12.75
CA GLU A 34 -0.21 -6.50 -13.34
C GLU A 34 -0.02 -5.17 -12.60
N PHE A 35 -1.10 -4.47 -12.25
CA PHE A 35 -1.04 -3.20 -11.51
C PHE A 35 -0.23 -3.33 -10.21
N VAL A 36 -0.30 -4.47 -9.55
CA VAL A 36 0.27 -4.65 -8.21
C VAL A 36 1.55 -5.49 -8.19
N THR A 37 2.02 -5.97 -9.33
CA THR A 37 3.24 -6.81 -9.40
C THR A 37 4.26 -6.33 -10.42
N GLU A 38 3.84 -5.71 -11.51
CA GLU A 38 4.75 -5.24 -12.55
C GLU A 38 5.44 -3.95 -12.12
N PRO A 39 6.78 -3.87 -12.14
CA PRO A 39 7.50 -2.66 -11.71
C PRO A 39 7.04 -1.38 -12.42
N GLY A 40 6.76 -1.44 -13.72
CA GLY A 40 6.27 -0.30 -14.48
C GLY A 40 4.88 0.16 -14.04
N GLU A 41 4.04 -0.75 -13.57
CA GLU A 41 2.72 -0.44 -13.04
C GLU A 41 2.80 0.07 -11.60
N LEU A 42 3.62 -0.57 -10.78
CA LEU A 42 3.87 -0.15 -9.39
C LEU A 42 4.39 1.29 -9.32
N ALA A 43 5.16 1.72 -10.31
CA ALA A 43 5.69 3.08 -10.36
C ALA A 43 4.60 4.16 -10.35
N HIS A 44 3.36 3.82 -10.72
CA HIS A 44 2.25 4.78 -10.73
C HIS A 44 1.62 4.99 -9.36
N TRP A 45 1.81 4.08 -8.41
CA TRP A 45 1.11 4.18 -7.13
C TRP A 45 1.91 3.76 -5.90
N PHE A 46 2.86 2.83 -6.03
CA PHE A 46 3.66 2.38 -4.88
C PHE A 46 4.66 3.48 -4.50
N PRO A 47 4.95 3.68 -3.19
CA PRO A 47 5.78 4.81 -2.76
C PRO A 47 7.24 4.71 -3.17
N SER A 48 7.73 3.52 -3.48
CA SER A 48 9.12 3.28 -3.89
C SER A 48 9.16 2.71 -5.29
N ARG A 49 10.30 2.88 -5.97
CA ARG A 49 10.59 2.11 -7.17
C ARG A 49 10.87 0.67 -6.76
N VAL A 50 10.24 -0.29 -7.43
CA VAL A 50 10.32 -1.70 -7.06
C VAL A 50 11.00 -2.51 -8.15
N GLU A 51 11.95 -3.36 -7.76
CA GLU A 51 12.48 -4.45 -8.58
C GLU A 51 12.17 -5.74 -7.82
N ILE A 52 11.52 -6.69 -8.46
CA ILE A 52 11.04 -7.89 -7.78
C ILE A 52 11.36 -9.17 -8.56
N GLU A 53 11.90 -10.16 -7.83
CA GLU A 53 11.92 -11.55 -8.29
C GLU A 53 10.62 -12.20 -7.84
N LEU A 54 9.66 -12.32 -8.75
CA LEU A 54 8.29 -12.73 -8.43
C LEU A 54 8.20 -14.24 -8.22
N ARG A 55 8.76 -14.70 -7.12
CA ARG A 55 8.74 -16.09 -6.67
C ARG A 55 8.92 -16.14 -5.16
N GLU A 56 8.44 -17.20 -4.54
CA GLU A 56 8.63 -17.41 -3.11
C GLU A 56 10.15 -17.44 -2.79
N GLY A 57 10.56 -16.68 -1.79
CA GLY A 57 11.96 -16.53 -1.42
C GLY A 57 12.75 -15.57 -2.31
N GLY A 58 12.13 -14.98 -3.32
CA GLY A 58 12.77 -14.01 -4.21
C GLY A 58 13.13 -12.72 -3.49
N THR A 59 14.01 -11.94 -4.09
CA THR A 59 14.42 -10.63 -3.57
C THR A 59 13.50 -9.54 -4.14
N ILE A 60 13.13 -8.59 -3.29
CA ILE A 60 12.44 -7.37 -3.72
C ILE A 60 13.27 -6.17 -3.26
N ARG A 61 13.50 -5.22 -4.16
CA ARG A 61 14.29 -4.01 -3.89
C ARG A 61 13.41 -2.78 -3.98
N PHE A 62 13.58 -1.89 -3.02
CA PHE A 62 12.85 -0.62 -2.93
C PHE A 62 13.84 0.53 -3.02
N GLY A 63 13.56 1.49 -3.90
CA GLY A 63 14.43 2.65 -4.07
C GLY A 63 13.67 3.87 -4.52
N SER A 64 14.37 5.00 -4.61
CA SER A 64 13.84 6.28 -5.12
C SER A 64 12.61 6.81 -4.36
N ASP A 65 12.41 6.41 -3.11
CA ASP A 65 11.39 7.00 -2.25
C ASP A 65 11.98 8.22 -1.55
N PRO A 66 11.41 9.42 -1.71
CA PRO A 66 11.96 10.62 -1.07
C PRO A 66 11.90 10.61 0.46
N ASN A 67 11.12 9.69 1.04
CA ASN A 67 10.90 9.61 2.48
C ASN A 67 11.60 8.42 3.15
N MET A 68 12.25 7.55 2.37
CA MET A 68 12.88 6.34 2.88
C MET A 68 14.17 6.03 2.13
N ASP A 69 15.12 5.45 2.85
CA ASP A 69 16.34 4.95 2.24
C ASP A 69 16.07 3.71 1.40
N ASP A 70 16.91 3.48 0.41
CA ASP A 70 16.84 2.26 -0.40
C ASP A 70 16.97 1.04 0.50
N SER A 71 16.13 0.05 0.27
CA SER A 71 16.10 -1.15 1.09
C SER A 71 15.79 -2.39 0.26
N THR A 72 15.98 -3.55 0.88
CA THR A 72 15.72 -4.84 0.24
C THR A 72 14.83 -5.66 1.16
N GLY A 73 13.82 -6.31 0.58
CA GLY A 73 12.96 -7.25 1.27
C GLY A 73 12.99 -8.61 0.59
N ARG A 74 12.10 -9.46 1.04
CA ARG A 74 11.96 -10.82 0.53
C ARG A 74 10.51 -11.10 0.19
N VAL A 75 10.28 -11.79 -0.92
CA VAL A 75 8.97 -12.30 -1.28
C VAL A 75 8.65 -13.48 -0.37
N LEU A 76 7.56 -13.39 0.38
CA LEU A 76 7.14 -14.40 1.35
C LEU A 76 6.29 -15.48 0.69
N ALA A 77 5.34 -15.08 -0.17
CA ALA A 77 4.47 -16.00 -0.88
C ALA A 77 4.00 -15.38 -2.19
N VAL A 78 3.83 -16.22 -3.22
CA VAL A 78 3.24 -15.84 -4.49
C VAL A 78 2.29 -16.92 -4.94
N ASP A 79 1.05 -16.54 -5.23
CA ASP A 79 0.04 -17.39 -5.87
C ASP A 79 -0.66 -16.54 -6.94
N ALA A 80 -0.05 -16.47 -8.11
CA ALA A 80 -0.56 -15.64 -9.21
C ALA A 80 -1.89 -16.21 -9.75
N PRO A 81 -2.87 -15.39 -10.04
CA PRO A 81 -2.95 -13.94 -9.91
C PRO A 81 -3.71 -13.49 -8.64
N ARG A 82 -3.63 -14.23 -7.55
CA ARG A 82 -4.47 -14.05 -6.36
C ARG A 82 -3.79 -13.51 -5.13
N HIS A 83 -2.50 -13.81 -4.95
CA HIS A 83 -1.81 -13.41 -3.72
C HIS A 83 -0.34 -13.13 -3.95
N LEU A 84 0.13 -12.03 -3.35
CA LEU A 84 1.54 -11.70 -3.21
C LEU A 84 1.76 -11.15 -1.81
N SER A 85 2.77 -11.68 -1.11
CA SER A 85 3.19 -11.07 0.14
C SER A 85 4.71 -10.95 0.17
N PHE A 86 5.20 -9.89 0.82
CA PHE A 86 6.62 -9.61 0.93
C PHE A 86 6.92 -8.77 2.17
N SER A 87 8.16 -8.84 2.63
CA SER A 87 8.62 -7.98 3.72
C SER A 87 8.95 -6.58 3.19
N TRP A 88 8.66 -5.58 4.02
CA TRP A 88 8.87 -4.17 3.69
C TRP A 88 9.37 -3.45 4.95
N GLY A 89 10.69 -3.31 5.07
CA GLY A 89 11.29 -2.90 6.33
C GLY A 89 10.99 -3.92 7.42
N GLY A 90 10.53 -3.48 8.57
CA GLY A 90 10.03 -4.35 9.63
C GLY A 90 8.58 -4.81 9.45
N ASP A 91 7.90 -4.30 8.42
CA ASP A 91 6.51 -4.62 8.13
C ASP A 91 6.40 -5.76 7.12
N GLU A 92 5.17 -6.25 6.93
CA GLU A 92 4.83 -7.15 5.82
C GLU A 92 3.70 -6.53 5.03
N LEU A 93 3.72 -6.72 3.72
CA LEU A 93 2.63 -6.33 2.84
C LEU A 93 2.00 -7.57 2.23
N HIS A 94 0.67 -7.62 2.22
CA HIS A 94 -0.11 -8.70 1.62
C HIS A 94 -1.07 -8.09 0.61
N PHE A 95 -0.97 -8.54 -0.63
CA PHE A 95 -1.86 -8.16 -1.73
C PHE A 95 -2.73 -9.37 -2.06
N ASP A 96 -4.04 -9.25 -1.86
CA ASP A 96 -4.99 -10.31 -2.14
C ASP A 96 -5.96 -9.85 -3.22
N LEU A 97 -6.16 -10.66 -4.26
CA LEU A 97 -7.04 -10.38 -5.37
C LEU A 97 -8.12 -11.44 -5.44
N GLU A 98 -9.39 -10.99 -5.46
CA GLU A 98 -10.54 -11.86 -5.60
C GLU A 98 -11.26 -11.51 -6.91
N GLU A 99 -11.36 -12.48 -7.80
CA GLU A 99 -12.12 -12.33 -9.03
C GLU A 99 -13.61 -12.32 -8.70
N LEU A 100 -14.26 -11.17 -8.89
CA LEU A 100 -15.70 -11.03 -8.65
C LEU A 100 -16.50 -11.48 -9.87
N ASP A 101 -16.00 -11.16 -11.06
CA ASP A 101 -16.50 -11.61 -12.35
C ASP A 101 -15.42 -11.38 -13.41
N GLU A 102 -15.74 -11.61 -14.68
CA GLU A 102 -14.78 -11.50 -15.80
C GLU A 102 -14.19 -10.08 -15.96
N LYS A 103 -14.83 -9.07 -15.38
CA LYS A 103 -14.48 -7.65 -15.56
C LYS A 103 -14.23 -6.89 -14.27
N ARG A 104 -14.37 -7.54 -13.12
CA ARG A 104 -14.20 -6.87 -11.82
C ARG A 104 -13.37 -7.71 -10.88
N THR A 105 -12.51 -7.04 -10.14
CA THR A 105 -11.61 -7.67 -9.17
C THR A 105 -11.62 -6.86 -7.89
N ARG A 106 -11.70 -7.54 -6.75
CA ARG A 106 -11.48 -6.92 -5.45
C ARG A 106 -10.02 -7.08 -5.07
N PHE A 107 -9.39 -5.95 -4.78
CA PHE A 107 -8.01 -5.89 -4.30
C PHE A 107 -8.02 -5.52 -2.82
N THR A 108 -7.35 -6.33 -2.00
CA THR A 108 -7.17 -6.05 -0.57
C THR A 108 -5.68 -5.90 -0.29
N LEU A 109 -5.29 -4.76 0.27
CA LEU A 109 -3.95 -4.49 0.74
C LEU A 109 -3.96 -4.55 2.27
N THR A 110 -3.11 -5.42 2.84
CA THR A 110 -2.92 -5.49 4.30
C THR A 110 -1.47 -5.18 4.61
N ASN A 111 -1.24 -4.13 5.39
CA ASN A 111 0.08 -3.79 5.92
C ASN A 111 0.15 -4.29 7.37
N VAL A 112 0.89 -5.37 7.58
CA VAL A 112 1.17 -5.87 8.93
C VAL A 112 2.27 -5.01 9.51
N LEU A 113 2.03 -4.41 10.67
CA LEU A 113 2.89 -3.36 11.23
C LEU A 113 3.90 -3.95 12.20
N GLU A 114 5.13 -3.45 12.11
CA GLU A 114 6.17 -3.75 13.10
C GLU A 114 5.79 -3.16 14.47
N ALA A 115 5.19 -1.96 14.46
CA ALA A 115 4.79 -1.27 15.69
C ALA A 115 3.39 -0.66 15.52
N GLU A 116 2.57 -0.80 16.55
CA GLU A 116 1.19 -0.34 16.57
C GLU A 116 1.07 1.16 16.27
N ASN A 117 1.98 1.97 16.82
CA ASN A 117 1.91 3.44 16.67
C ASN A 117 2.22 3.94 15.25
N THR A 118 2.60 3.05 14.33
CA THR A 118 2.80 3.40 12.92
C THR A 118 1.50 3.37 12.12
N ALA A 119 0.40 2.88 12.70
CA ALA A 119 -0.83 2.61 11.98
C ALA A 119 -1.41 3.85 11.27
N ALA A 120 -1.54 4.97 11.97
CA ALA A 120 -2.08 6.19 11.35
C ALA A 120 -1.15 6.74 10.28
N ARG A 121 0.16 6.72 10.53
CA ARG A 121 1.18 7.17 9.57
C ARG A 121 1.14 6.35 8.28
N ASN A 122 1.16 5.04 8.42
CA ASN A 122 1.15 4.13 7.26
C ASN A 122 -0.21 4.15 6.56
N GLY A 123 -1.30 4.23 7.33
CA GLY A 123 -2.64 4.36 6.77
C GLY A 123 -2.76 5.59 5.89
N ALA A 124 -2.26 6.73 6.34
CA ALA A 124 -2.26 7.96 5.55
C ALA A 124 -1.44 7.81 4.26
N GLY A 125 -0.29 7.15 4.34
CA GLY A 125 0.53 6.88 3.16
C GLY A 125 -0.20 6.02 2.14
N TRP A 126 -0.87 4.97 2.59
CA TRP A 126 -1.64 4.10 1.69
C TRP A 126 -2.86 4.80 1.10
N GLU A 127 -3.52 5.72 1.82
CA GLU A 127 -4.60 6.53 1.24
C GLU A 127 -4.11 7.27 0.00
N VAL A 128 -2.95 7.90 0.08
CA VAL A 128 -2.35 8.63 -1.06
C VAL A 128 -1.97 7.66 -2.17
N CYS A 129 -1.31 6.56 -1.84
CA CYS A 129 -0.88 5.56 -2.83
C CYS A 129 -2.08 4.94 -3.54
N LEU A 130 -3.11 4.55 -2.82
CA LEU A 130 -4.30 3.93 -3.40
C LEU A 130 -5.13 4.92 -4.22
N SER A 131 -5.11 6.21 -3.87
CA SER A 131 -5.72 7.23 -4.73
C SER A 131 -5.01 7.31 -6.08
N ALA A 132 -3.68 7.19 -6.08
CA ALA A 132 -2.90 7.13 -7.32
C ALA A 132 -3.22 5.86 -8.13
N LEU A 133 -3.37 4.72 -7.46
CA LEU A 133 -3.75 3.46 -8.12
C LEU A 133 -5.17 3.56 -8.71
N ASP A 134 -6.11 4.13 -7.97
CA ASP A 134 -7.49 4.32 -8.45
C ASP A 134 -7.50 5.17 -9.73
N ALA A 135 -6.72 6.24 -9.75
CA ALA A 135 -6.59 7.10 -10.93
C ALA A 135 -5.97 6.35 -12.11
N HIS A 136 -4.89 5.62 -11.86
CA HIS A 136 -4.21 4.83 -12.90
C HIS A 136 -5.12 3.74 -13.47
N ALA A 137 -5.83 3.02 -12.62
CA ALA A 137 -6.79 2.00 -13.04
C ALA A 137 -7.95 2.59 -13.86
N GLY A 138 -8.32 3.84 -13.58
CA GLY A 138 -9.33 4.57 -14.33
C GLY A 138 -8.81 5.26 -15.60
N GLY A 139 -7.53 5.08 -15.94
CA GLY A 139 -6.93 5.69 -17.13
C GLY A 139 -6.55 7.16 -16.97
N VAL A 140 -6.49 7.67 -15.74
CA VAL A 140 -6.15 9.06 -15.47
C VAL A 140 -4.68 9.15 -15.04
N SER A 141 -3.94 10.07 -15.66
CA SER A 141 -2.55 10.35 -15.28
C SER A 141 -2.54 11.15 -13.97
N PHE A 142 -1.83 10.64 -12.97
CA PHE A 142 -1.77 11.25 -11.64
C PHE A 142 -0.35 11.71 -11.25
N GLY A 143 0.68 11.22 -11.93
CA GLY A 143 2.07 11.58 -11.62
C GLY A 143 2.69 10.81 -10.46
N GLY A 144 1.99 9.81 -9.93
CA GLY A 144 2.47 8.95 -8.85
C GLY A 144 2.11 9.45 -7.46
N PRO A 145 2.44 8.68 -6.40
CA PRO A 145 2.00 8.97 -5.03
C PRO A 145 2.64 10.20 -4.40
N HIS A 146 3.76 10.68 -4.95
CA HIS A 146 4.47 11.86 -4.43
C HIS A 146 4.15 13.14 -5.21
N ALA A 147 3.22 13.09 -6.17
CA ALA A 147 2.92 14.21 -7.04
C ALA A 147 2.18 15.36 -6.34
N GLY A 148 1.47 15.07 -5.25
CA GLY A 148 0.74 16.09 -4.50
C GLY A 148 1.49 16.46 -3.22
N ALA A 149 2.25 17.49 -3.22
CA ALA A 149 3.16 17.96 -2.16
C ALA A 149 2.60 17.91 -0.71
N GLY A 150 2.46 16.75 -0.12
CA GLY A 150 2.24 16.55 1.32
C GLY A 150 0.85 16.83 1.89
N ALA A 151 0.06 17.72 1.30
CA ALA A 151 -1.24 18.11 1.86
C ALA A 151 -2.26 16.95 1.92
N PRO A 152 -2.42 16.12 0.88
CA PRO A 152 -3.33 14.96 0.95
C PRO A 152 -2.94 13.97 2.04
N TRP A 153 -1.64 13.77 2.25
CA TRP A 153 -1.15 12.90 3.32
C TRP A 153 -1.49 13.46 4.70
N GLN A 154 -1.29 14.75 4.90
CA GLN A 154 -1.57 15.40 6.19
C GLN A 154 -3.05 15.34 6.56
N GLU A 155 -3.93 15.55 5.58
CA GLU A 155 -5.38 15.42 5.78
C GLU A 155 -5.76 13.99 6.15
N ALA A 156 -5.20 13.01 5.44
CA ALA A 156 -5.46 11.60 5.72
C ALA A 156 -4.93 11.22 7.11
N TYR A 157 -3.73 11.64 7.46
CA TYR A 157 -3.14 11.39 8.77
C TYR A 157 -4.04 11.92 9.90
N ARG A 158 -4.50 13.15 9.75
CA ARG A 158 -5.40 13.76 10.73
C ARG A 158 -6.69 12.95 10.86
N ALA A 159 -7.26 12.51 9.75
CA ALA A 159 -8.49 11.72 9.75
C ALA A 159 -8.29 10.39 10.49
N TYR A 160 -7.15 9.73 10.31
CA TYR A 160 -6.84 8.49 11.03
C TYR A 160 -6.68 8.73 12.53
N VAL A 161 -6.00 9.79 12.91
CA VAL A 161 -5.82 10.15 14.33
C VAL A 161 -7.19 10.46 14.97
N GLU A 162 -8.03 11.23 14.29
CA GLU A 162 -9.37 11.56 14.77
C GLU A 162 -10.29 10.33 14.89
N ALA A 163 -10.07 9.32 14.04
CA ALA A 163 -10.81 8.06 14.09
C ALA A 163 -10.31 7.12 15.20
N GLY A 164 -9.28 7.51 15.94
CA GLY A 164 -8.75 6.70 17.04
C GLY A 164 -7.71 5.66 16.63
N VAL A 165 -7.21 5.71 15.41
CA VAL A 165 -6.17 4.80 14.95
C VAL A 165 -4.85 5.11 15.66
N PRO A 166 -4.12 4.08 16.16
CA PRO A 166 -2.86 4.32 16.85
C PRO A 166 -1.88 5.18 16.06
N SER A 167 -1.24 6.12 16.74
CA SER A 167 -0.35 7.11 16.13
C SER A 167 0.81 7.43 17.07
N GLY A 168 1.71 8.31 16.62
CA GLY A 168 2.84 8.77 17.44
C GLY A 168 4.20 8.34 16.93
N ALA A 169 4.25 7.50 15.89
CA ALA A 169 5.52 7.13 15.26
C ALA A 169 6.15 8.35 14.57
N PRO A 170 7.49 8.41 14.48
CA PRO A 170 8.18 9.48 13.75
C PRO A 170 7.69 9.57 12.30
N ILE A 171 7.53 10.80 11.81
CA ILE A 171 7.07 11.05 10.45
C ILE A 171 8.28 11.43 9.60
N PRO A 172 8.61 10.63 8.56
CA PRO A 172 9.75 10.95 7.69
C PRO A 172 9.64 12.36 7.11
N GLY A 173 10.73 13.11 7.20
CA GLY A 173 10.81 14.47 6.65
C GLY A 173 10.17 15.56 7.49
N GLN A 174 9.55 15.24 8.62
CA GLN A 174 8.94 16.23 9.53
C GLN A 174 9.65 16.37 10.87
N ASP A 175 10.51 15.45 11.21
CA ASP A 175 11.28 15.50 12.45
C ASP A 175 12.58 16.24 12.19
N ALA A 176 12.58 17.47 12.61
CA ALA A 176 13.80 18.26 12.63
C ALA A 176 14.38 18.24 14.05
#